data_6d93e6d6ed85a28e861f51a4b5afbfb1
#
_entry.id   6d93e6d6ed85a28e861f51a4b5afbfb1
#
_cell.length_a   1.000
_cell.length_b   1.000
_cell.length_c   1.000
_cell.angle_alpha   90.00
_cell.angle_beta   90.00
_cell.angle_gamma   90.00
#
_symmetry.space_group_name_H-M   'P 1'
#
loop_
_entity.id
_entity.type
_entity.pdbx_description
1 polymer ?
#
loop_
_entity_poly.entity_id
_entity_poly.type
_entity_poly.pdbx_seq_one_letter_code
_entity_poly.pdbx_strand_id
1 'polypeptide(L)'
;MKALNSYRTKNRNLETGVEMEKYSVLLVDDEEDVIQIIMKKMDWESMGFQIVGYAHNGVEALEMAEELQPDVVMTDIKMPYMDGLTLSRKLKELYRTVKIIIFSGFDEFEYAKEAIQIEVEEYILKPIDARNLKEVFGRIHEKIGREMDEKRNVDKLREYYMESLPILQENFYTSLIDGRIPEGEVEKYLSNYQIDLTGPCYVVSILHISTTDIPQNMNPFLLGVSVKKLAEEHMEGEWKSRILMYLGDIVVITQFEEQEQITAFTDFMDQFCRLAKHVCEATVTAGIGYVCDNLPDIRLSWQGARSAVSYRVIYGNARAINIAEIDPMENVDERWEEQEIQKILKLSLIHISEPTRH
;
A
#
# COMPACT_ATOMS: atom_id res chain seq x y z
N MET A 1 -18.98 -9.96 -2.27
CA MET A 1 -19.00 -9.55 -3.70
C MET A 1 -20.11 -8.55 -4.08
N LYS A 2 -21.28 -8.50 -3.44
CA LYS A 2 -22.34 -7.49 -3.71
C LYS A 2 -22.03 -6.09 -3.18
N ALA A 3 -21.30 -5.96 -2.06
CA ALA A 3 -20.94 -4.66 -1.46
C ALA A 3 -19.91 -3.85 -2.28
N LEU A 4 -19.07 -4.50 -3.07
CA LEU A 4 -18.09 -3.84 -3.95
C LEU A 4 -18.72 -3.22 -5.22
N ASN A 5 -19.90 -3.69 -5.61
CA ASN A 5 -20.58 -3.16 -6.81
C ASN A 5 -21.38 -1.87 -6.54
N SER A 6 -21.85 -1.64 -5.32
CA SER A 6 -22.55 -0.37 -4.98
C SER A 6 -21.57 0.82 -4.92
N TYR A 7 -20.32 0.59 -4.51
CA TYR A 7 -19.26 1.61 -4.53
C TYR A 7 -18.81 2.01 -5.94
N ARG A 8 -18.88 1.10 -6.92
CA ARG A 8 -18.50 1.38 -8.30
C ARG A 8 -19.52 2.20 -9.09
N THR A 9 -20.78 2.21 -8.69
CA THR A 9 -21.84 2.97 -9.37
C THR A 9 -21.85 4.45 -8.93
N LYS A 10 -21.39 4.77 -7.72
CA LYS A 10 -21.28 6.16 -7.23
C LYS A 10 -20.09 6.95 -7.81
N ASN A 11 -19.08 6.31 -8.40
CA ASN A 11 -17.86 6.98 -8.90
C ASN A 11 -17.81 7.26 -10.41
N ARG A 12 -18.93 7.18 -11.15
CA ARG A 12 -18.91 7.32 -12.62
C ARG A 12 -19.27 8.69 -13.20
N ASN A 13 -19.57 9.71 -12.37
CA ASN A 13 -19.99 11.03 -12.86
C ASN A 13 -19.03 12.17 -12.42
N LEU A 14 -17.74 12.01 -12.63
CA LEU A 14 -16.71 13.01 -12.32
C LEU A 14 -16.30 13.90 -13.50
N GLU A 15 -17.07 13.91 -14.56
CA GLU A 15 -16.86 14.86 -15.65
C GLU A 15 -18.20 15.47 -16.07
N THR A 16 -18.56 16.61 -15.53
CA THR A 16 -19.48 17.69 -15.92
C THR A 16 -20.44 18.09 -14.79
N GLY A 17 -20.22 19.27 -14.20
CA GLY A 17 -21.19 19.99 -13.37
C GLY A 17 -21.36 19.39 -11.97
N VAL A 18 -20.93 20.12 -10.97
CA VAL A 18 -21.11 19.80 -9.55
C VAL A 18 -22.59 19.79 -9.20
N GLU A 19 -23.30 18.69 -9.45
CA GLU A 19 -24.51 18.38 -8.67
C GLU A 19 -24.01 17.94 -7.28
N MET A 20 -24.23 18.73 -6.25
CA MET A 20 -23.98 18.32 -4.87
C MET A 20 -24.83 17.09 -4.59
N GLU A 21 -24.19 15.93 -4.34
CA GLU A 21 -24.88 14.71 -3.89
C GLU A 21 -25.70 15.06 -2.66
N LYS A 22 -27.03 14.85 -2.76
CA LYS A 22 -27.95 15.12 -1.64
C LYS A 22 -27.94 13.93 -0.70
N TYR A 23 -27.89 14.19 0.60
CA TYR A 23 -28.00 13.14 1.62
C TYR A 23 -29.44 12.63 1.69
N SER A 24 -29.59 11.33 1.80
CA SER A 24 -30.87 10.63 1.81
C SER A 24 -31.48 10.63 3.21
N VAL A 25 -32.77 10.98 3.31
CA VAL A 25 -33.53 11.05 4.56
C VAL A 25 -34.72 10.08 4.49
N LEU A 26 -34.86 9.24 5.52
CA LEU A 26 -36.04 8.42 5.78
C LEU A 26 -36.85 9.03 6.94
N LEU A 27 -38.13 9.30 6.70
CA LEU A 27 -39.06 9.81 7.75
C LEU A 27 -39.86 8.65 8.34
N VAL A 28 -40.09 8.67 9.66
CA VAL A 28 -40.84 7.61 10.35
C VAL A 28 -41.76 8.22 11.40
N ASP A 29 -43.08 8.12 11.18
CA ASP A 29 -44.11 8.57 12.09
C ASP A 29 -45.39 7.79 11.78
N ASP A 30 -46.18 7.40 12.77
CA ASP A 30 -47.44 6.70 12.55
C ASP A 30 -48.58 7.63 12.12
N GLU A 31 -48.37 8.93 12.22
CA GLU A 31 -49.30 9.97 11.76
C GLU A 31 -48.91 10.43 10.35
N GLU A 32 -49.66 10.05 9.31
CA GLU A 32 -49.42 10.46 7.90
C GLU A 32 -49.41 12.02 7.78
N ASP A 33 -50.27 12.72 8.50
CA ASP A 33 -50.33 14.18 8.47
C ASP A 33 -49.03 14.83 8.93
N VAL A 34 -48.34 14.24 9.92
CA VAL A 34 -47.06 14.73 10.43
C VAL A 34 -45.98 14.57 9.35
N ILE A 35 -45.93 13.40 8.71
CA ILE A 35 -44.99 13.12 7.58
C ILE A 35 -45.20 14.16 6.49
N GLN A 36 -46.43 14.36 6.04
CA GLN A 36 -46.75 15.31 4.97
C GLN A 36 -46.40 16.76 5.32
N ILE A 37 -46.61 17.16 6.59
CA ILE A 37 -46.22 18.47 7.08
C ILE A 37 -44.71 18.64 7.05
N ILE A 38 -43.93 17.68 7.55
CA ILE A 38 -42.48 17.72 7.55
C ILE A 38 -41.95 17.79 6.12
N MET A 39 -42.47 16.96 5.20
CA MET A 39 -42.08 16.96 3.79
C MET A 39 -42.28 18.30 3.11
N LYS A 40 -43.44 18.98 3.38
CA LYS A 40 -43.82 20.24 2.73
C LYS A 40 -43.23 21.48 3.41
N LYS A 41 -42.85 21.39 4.70
CA LYS A 41 -42.41 22.53 5.51
C LYS A 41 -41.02 23.03 5.18
N MET A 42 -40.21 22.18 4.51
CA MET A 42 -38.80 22.40 4.25
C MET A 42 -38.49 22.31 2.79
N ASP A 43 -37.57 23.16 2.33
CA ASP A 43 -36.90 22.99 1.03
C ASP A 43 -35.67 22.08 1.22
N TRP A 44 -35.94 20.78 1.23
CA TRP A 44 -34.94 19.73 1.46
C TRP A 44 -33.77 19.80 0.49
N GLU A 45 -34.07 20.08 -0.80
CA GLU A 45 -33.07 20.16 -1.83
C GLU A 45 -32.08 21.30 -1.60
N SER A 46 -32.55 22.47 -1.23
CA SER A 46 -31.68 23.62 -0.94
C SER A 46 -30.77 23.41 0.26
N MET A 47 -31.14 22.49 1.15
CA MET A 47 -30.34 22.11 2.32
C MET A 47 -29.38 20.94 2.05
N GLY A 48 -29.37 20.39 0.83
CA GLY A 48 -28.52 19.25 0.48
C GLY A 48 -29.08 17.90 0.91
N PHE A 49 -30.41 17.79 1.10
CA PHE A 49 -31.06 16.54 1.46
C PHE A 49 -32.14 16.13 0.46
N GLN A 50 -32.45 14.84 0.44
CA GLN A 50 -33.54 14.26 -0.34
C GLN A 50 -34.28 13.24 0.51
N ILE A 51 -35.60 13.37 0.62
CA ILE A 51 -36.43 12.35 1.25
C ILE A 51 -36.57 11.17 0.27
N VAL A 52 -36.05 10.02 0.70
CA VAL A 52 -36.01 8.80 -0.12
C VAL A 52 -37.17 7.85 0.21
N GLY A 53 -37.83 8.05 1.33
CA GLY A 53 -38.97 7.26 1.77
C GLY A 53 -39.56 7.74 3.08
N TYR A 54 -40.69 7.14 3.44
CA TYR A 54 -41.31 7.30 4.75
C TYR A 54 -41.95 5.96 5.19
N ALA A 55 -42.06 5.76 6.50
CA ALA A 55 -42.63 4.58 7.11
C ALA A 55 -43.56 4.96 8.28
N HIS A 56 -44.54 4.10 8.56
CA HIS A 56 -45.52 4.34 9.62
C HIS A 56 -45.25 3.62 10.96
N ASN A 57 -44.17 2.83 11.01
CA ASN A 57 -43.72 2.16 12.20
C ASN A 57 -42.26 1.73 12.06
N GLY A 58 -41.64 1.34 13.19
CA GLY A 58 -40.23 0.98 13.20
C GLY A 58 -39.90 -0.32 12.44
N VAL A 59 -40.86 -1.22 12.26
CA VAL A 59 -40.59 -2.48 11.49
C VAL A 59 -40.46 -2.16 10.01
N GLU A 60 -41.43 -1.43 9.45
CA GLU A 60 -41.43 -0.95 8.09
C GLU A 60 -40.20 -0.07 7.80
N ALA A 61 -39.84 0.82 8.74
CA ALA A 61 -38.66 1.67 8.64
C ALA A 61 -37.36 0.85 8.57
N LEU A 62 -37.25 -0.24 9.31
CA LEU A 62 -36.08 -1.09 9.32
C LEU A 62 -35.92 -1.84 7.97
N GLU A 63 -37.04 -2.34 7.41
CA GLU A 63 -37.05 -2.96 6.07
C GLU A 63 -36.67 -1.96 4.99
N MET A 64 -37.24 -0.75 5.04
CA MET A 64 -36.88 0.31 4.09
C MET A 64 -35.42 0.75 4.25
N ALA A 65 -34.90 0.80 5.47
CA ALA A 65 -33.50 1.17 5.72
C ALA A 65 -32.51 0.16 5.14
N GLU A 66 -32.88 -1.13 5.13
CA GLU A 66 -32.06 -2.17 4.46
C GLU A 66 -31.99 -1.94 2.94
N GLU A 67 -33.10 -1.59 2.32
CA GLU A 67 -33.18 -1.35 0.87
C GLU A 67 -32.58 -0.01 0.46
N LEU A 68 -32.95 1.07 1.13
CA LEU A 68 -32.63 2.46 0.75
C LEU A 68 -31.29 2.95 1.33
N GLN A 69 -30.79 2.34 2.40
CA GLN A 69 -29.55 2.75 3.12
C GLN A 69 -29.48 4.27 3.37
N PRO A 70 -30.45 4.86 4.09
CA PRO A 70 -30.52 6.29 4.27
C PRO A 70 -29.34 6.84 5.09
N ASP A 71 -28.89 8.06 4.76
CA ASP A 71 -27.86 8.75 5.52
C ASP A 71 -28.42 9.28 6.85
N VAL A 72 -29.70 9.67 6.86
CA VAL A 72 -30.42 10.21 8.03
C VAL A 72 -31.76 9.50 8.19
N VAL A 73 -32.09 9.11 9.42
CA VAL A 73 -33.42 8.65 9.81
C VAL A 73 -34.01 9.62 10.83
N MET A 74 -35.17 10.16 10.53
CA MET A 74 -35.92 11.02 11.45
C MET A 74 -37.17 10.27 11.91
N THR A 75 -37.27 9.95 13.20
CA THR A 75 -38.30 9.05 13.72
C THR A 75 -39.06 9.64 14.92
N ASP A 76 -40.37 9.41 14.98
CA ASP A 76 -41.12 9.56 16.23
C ASP A 76 -40.75 8.46 17.24
N ILE A 77 -41.05 8.68 18.53
CA ILE A 77 -40.83 7.69 19.58
C ILE A 77 -41.98 6.70 19.63
N LYS A 78 -43.19 7.21 19.77
CA LYS A 78 -44.37 6.36 20.03
C LYS A 78 -45.04 5.92 18.75
N MET A 79 -44.70 4.73 18.31
CA MET A 79 -45.27 4.12 17.12
C MET A 79 -45.70 2.67 17.40
N PRO A 80 -46.70 2.14 16.67
CA PRO A 80 -47.11 0.75 16.80
C PRO A 80 -46.01 -0.24 16.36
N TYR A 81 -46.06 -1.45 16.90
CA TYR A 81 -45.18 -2.59 16.60
C TYR A 81 -43.72 -2.43 17.04
N MET A 82 -43.06 -1.33 16.70
CA MET A 82 -41.69 -1.01 17.11
C MET A 82 -41.59 0.49 17.30
N ASP A 83 -41.22 0.90 18.51
CA ASP A 83 -40.99 2.32 18.85
C ASP A 83 -39.69 2.87 18.25
N GLY A 84 -39.58 4.22 18.22
CA GLY A 84 -38.44 4.89 17.59
C GLY A 84 -37.10 4.69 18.32
N LEU A 85 -37.09 4.45 19.64
CA LEU A 85 -35.88 4.16 20.39
C LEU A 85 -35.35 2.75 20.07
N THR A 86 -36.25 1.77 20.01
CA THR A 86 -35.92 0.41 19.58
C THR A 86 -35.42 0.37 18.13
N LEU A 87 -36.09 1.12 17.22
CA LEU A 87 -35.65 1.30 15.85
C LEU A 87 -34.24 1.89 15.80
N SER A 88 -34.00 2.99 16.52
CA SER A 88 -32.73 3.71 16.57
C SER A 88 -31.60 2.78 17.03
N ARG A 89 -31.82 1.97 18.05
CA ARG A 89 -30.82 1.00 18.54
C ARG A 89 -30.45 -0.02 17.47
N LYS A 90 -31.44 -0.62 16.80
CA LYS A 90 -31.23 -1.57 15.72
C LYS A 90 -30.50 -0.94 14.51
N LEU A 91 -30.89 0.27 14.14
CA LEU A 91 -30.23 0.98 13.05
C LEU A 91 -28.75 1.27 13.35
N LYS A 92 -28.41 1.69 14.58
CA LYS A 92 -27.02 1.91 14.99
C LYS A 92 -26.20 0.61 15.04
N GLU A 93 -26.80 -0.51 15.42
CA GLU A 93 -26.15 -1.82 15.38
C GLU A 93 -25.84 -2.27 13.95
N LEU A 94 -26.77 -2.09 13.02
CA LEU A 94 -26.63 -2.52 11.62
C LEU A 94 -25.87 -1.53 10.75
N TYR A 95 -26.08 -0.23 10.96
CA TYR A 95 -25.57 0.87 10.13
C TYR A 95 -24.92 1.95 11.00
N ARG A 96 -23.65 1.78 11.34
CA ARG A 96 -22.92 2.68 12.27
C ARG A 96 -22.85 4.15 11.81
N THR A 97 -22.97 4.42 10.53
CA THR A 97 -22.82 5.76 9.96
C THR A 97 -24.13 6.53 9.87
N VAL A 98 -25.29 5.84 10.06
CA VAL A 98 -26.61 6.49 9.97
C VAL A 98 -26.77 7.54 11.07
N LYS A 99 -27.25 8.73 10.69
CA LYS A 99 -27.58 9.80 11.62
C LYS A 99 -29.04 9.67 12.00
N ILE A 100 -29.32 9.67 13.30
CA ILE A 100 -30.68 9.47 13.80
C ILE A 100 -31.16 10.75 14.51
N ILE A 101 -32.30 11.24 14.08
CA ILE A 101 -33.04 12.35 14.73
C ILE A 101 -34.29 11.75 15.34
N ILE A 102 -34.49 11.98 16.63
CA ILE A 102 -35.72 11.63 17.30
C ILE A 102 -36.55 12.90 17.47
N PHE A 103 -37.82 12.84 17.13
CA PHE A 103 -38.76 13.91 17.43
C PHE A 103 -39.97 13.36 18.20
N SER A 104 -40.38 14.03 19.25
CA SER A 104 -41.41 13.52 20.19
C SER A 104 -42.33 14.62 20.71
N GLY A 105 -43.61 14.28 20.90
CA GLY A 105 -44.56 15.12 21.56
C GLY A 105 -44.50 15.08 23.10
N PHE A 106 -43.61 14.24 23.64
CA PHE A 106 -43.51 14.01 25.07
C PHE A 106 -42.15 14.51 25.59
N ASP A 107 -42.26 15.41 26.58
CA ASP A 107 -41.09 15.90 27.34
C ASP A 107 -40.81 14.94 28.51
N GLU A 108 -40.54 13.66 28.17
CA GLU A 108 -40.21 12.66 29.18
C GLU A 108 -38.68 12.53 29.27
N PHE A 109 -38.13 12.89 30.40
CA PHE A 109 -36.68 12.83 30.68
C PHE A 109 -36.06 11.46 30.38
N GLU A 110 -36.79 10.37 30.61
CA GLU A 110 -36.33 9.02 30.39
C GLU A 110 -36.07 8.73 28.90
N TYR A 111 -36.90 9.25 27.99
CA TYR A 111 -36.65 9.07 26.54
C TYR A 111 -35.44 9.85 26.06
N ALA A 112 -35.25 11.09 26.55
CA ALA A 112 -34.07 11.86 26.24
C ALA A 112 -32.78 11.20 26.74
N LYS A 113 -32.81 10.60 27.94
CA LYS A 113 -31.70 9.85 28.51
C LYS A 113 -31.37 8.61 27.70
N GLU A 114 -32.37 7.86 27.28
CA GLU A 114 -32.18 6.69 26.42
C GLU A 114 -31.65 7.07 25.03
N ALA A 115 -32.16 8.14 24.44
CA ALA A 115 -31.68 8.67 23.17
C ALA A 115 -30.17 9.01 23.22
N ILE A 116 -29.70 9.60 24.33
CA ILE A 116 -28.27 9.88 24.56
C ILE A 116 -27.47 8.56 24.62
N GLN A 117 -27.97 7.50 25.26
CA GLN A 117 -27.28 6.20 25.34
C GLN A 117 -27.17 5.49 23.99
N ILE A 118 -28.14 5.75 23.09
CA ILE A 118 -28.13 5.22 21.72
C ILE A 118 -27.23 6.03 20.80
N GLU A 119 -26.72 7.19 21.26
CA GLU A 119 -25.94 8.14 20.47
C GLU A 119 -26.73 8.68 19.26
N VAL A 120 -28.01 9.10 19.49
CA VAL A 120 -28.75 9.81 18.45
C VAL A 120 -28.16 11.21 18.24
N GLU A 121 -28.26 11.72 17.01
CA GLU A 121 -27.69 13.02 16.68
C GLU A 121 -28.45 14.20 17.34
N GLU A 122 -29.75 14.12 17.33
CA GLU A 122 -30.63 15.19 17.87
C GLU A 122 -31.91 14.60 18.42
N TYR A 123 -32.43 15.28 19.46
CA TYR A 123 -33.72 15.01 20.05
C TYR A 123 -34.55 16.29 20.00
N ILE A 124 -35.67 16.29 19.29
CA ILE A 124 -36.50 17.47 19.01
C ILE A 124 -37.88 17.29 19.63
N LEU A 125 -38.36 18.31 20.37
CA LEU A 125 -39.73 18.32 20.90
C LEU A 125 -40.71 18.85 19.87
N LYS A 126 -41.85 18.18 19.70
CA LYS A 126 -43.03 18.69 18.98
C LYS A 126 -43.66 19.85 19.80
N PRO A 127 -44.14 20.96 19.20
CA PRO A 127 -44.35 21.15 17.78
C PRO A 127 -43.08 21.50 17.03
N ILE A 128 -42.89 20.89 15.88
CA ILE A 128 -41.70 21.06 15.05
C ILE A 128 -41.71 22.43 14.38
N ASP A 129 -40.73 23.28 14.69
CA ASP A 129 -40.53 24.56 14.02
C ASP A 129 -39.56 24.39 12.83
N ALA A 130 -39.93 24.98 11.68
CA ALA A 130 -39.12 24.94 10.45
C ALA A 130 -37.70 25.52 10.64
N ARG A 131 -37.57 26.54 11.51
CA ARG A 131 -36.25 27.14 11.81
C ARG A 131 -35.37 26.17 12.57
N ASN A 132 -35.92 25.54 13.63
CA ASN A 132 -35.19 24.54 14.41
C ASN A 132 -34.76 23.33 13.54
N LEU A 133 -35.67 22.83 12.70
CA LEU A 133 -35.36 21.75 11.76
C LEU A 133 -34.22 22.14 10.81
N LYS A 134 -34.26 23.35 10.27
CA LYS A 134 -33.19 23.84 9.36
C LYS A 134 -31.83 23.92 10.07
N GLU A 135 -31.80 24.34 11.32
CA GLU A 135 -30.57 24.40 12.12
C GLU A 135 -30.02 22.99 12.42
N VAL A 136 -30.90 22.04 12.79
CA VAL A 136 -30.55 20.65 13.04
C VAL A 136 -29.98 19.99 11.79
N PHE A 137 -30.69 20.06 10.67
CA PHE A 137 -30.22 19.48 9.43
C PHE A 137 -28.97 20.17 8.90
N GLY A 138 -28.79 21.46 9.13
CA GLY A 138 -27.54 22.17 8.82
C GLY A 138 -26.33 21.59 9.58
N ARG A 139 -26.48 21.35 10.90
CA ARG A 139 -25.42 20.70 11.70
C ARG A 139 -25.13 19.28 11.24
N ILE A 140 -26.16 18.50 10.87
CA ILE A 140 -26.01 17.15 10.38
C ILE A 140 -25.31 17.14 9.02
N HIS A 141 -25.66 18.05 8.12
CA HIS A 141 -24.99 18.22 6.83
C HIS A 141 -23.49 18.48 7.00
N GLU A 142 -23.11 19.42 7.85
CA GLU A 142 -21.71 19.72 8.17
C GLU A 142 -20.98 18.51 8.80
N LYS A 143 -21.67 17.76 9.67
CA LYS A 143 -21.10 16.58 10.33
C LYS A 143 -20.82 15.45 9.33
N ILE A 144 -21.81 15.11 8.49
CA ILE A 144 -21.65 14.09 7.47
C ILE A 144 -20.54 14.50 6.47
N GLY A 145 -20.54 15.78 6.04
CA GLY A 145 -19.52 16.31 5.15
C GLY A 145 -18.11 16.17 5.73
N ARG A 146 -17.90 16.54 7.00
CA ARG A 146 -16.60 16.36 7.66
C ARG A 146 -16.16 14.90 7.75
N GLU A 147 -17.07 14.01 8.16
CA GLU A 147 -16.76 12.57 8.25
C GLU A 147 -16.41 11.98 6.87
N MET A 148 -17.08 12.42 5.81
CA MET A 148 -16.76 11.99 4.43
C MET A 148 -15.42 12.54 3.96
N ASP A 149 -15.10 13.81 4.26
CA ASP A 149 -13.82 14.42 3.89
C ASP A 149 -12.66 13.77 4.64
N GLU A 150 -12.82 13.48 5.93
CA GLU A 150 -11.83 12.73 6.71
C GLU A 150 -11.58 11.34 6.10
N LYS A 151 -12.65 10.62 5.76
CA LYS A 151 -12.55 9.32 5.12
C LYS A 151 -11.86 9.40 3.75
N ARG A 152 -12.26 10.37 2.90
CA ARG A 152 -11.60 10.62 1.61
C ARG A 152 -10.12 10.94 1.76
N ASN A 153 -9.76 11.73 2.77
CA ASN A 153 -8.36 12.07 3.02
C ASN A 153 -7.55 10.85 3.45
N VAL A 154 -8.11 9.99 4.30
CA VAL A 154 -7.47 8.72 4.69
C VAL A 154 -7.32 7.79 3.49
N ASP A 155 -8.35 7.64 2.66
CA ASP A 155 -8.31 6.80 1.47
C ASP A 155 -7.28 7.32 0.44
N LYS A 156 -7.22 8.64 0.20
CA LYS A 156 -6.20 9.28 -0.65
C LYS A 156 -4.79 9.08 -0.10
N LEU A 157 -4.61 9.27 1.21
CA LEU A 157 -3.32 9.05 1.84
C LEU A 157 -2.86 7.60 1.71
N ARG A 158 -3.79 6.66 1.83
CA ARG A 158 -3.52 5.23 1.62
C ARG A 158 -3.15 4.94 0.16
N GLU A 159 -3.85 5.55 -0.79
CA GLU A 159 -3.55 5.42 -2.22
C GLU A 159 -2.14 5.95 -2.53
N TYR A 160 -1.81 7.17 -2.08
CA TYR A 160 -0.46 7.74 -2.24
C TYR A 160 0.63 6.88 -1.59
N TYR A 161 0.34 6.31 -0.41
CA TYR A 161 1.28 5.39 0.24
C TYR A 161 1.52 4.16 -0.61
N MET A 162 0.45 3.53 -1.13
CA MET A 162 0.56 2.32 -1.97
C MET A 162 1.25 2.60 -3.30
N GLU A 163 1.00 3.75 -3.93
CA GLU A 163 1.72 4.19 -5.13
C GLU A 163 3.21 4.45 -4.87
N SER A 164 3.54 4.98 -3.69
CA SER A 164 4.93 5.29 -3.30
C SER A 164 5.69 4.07 -2.81
N LEU A 165 5.00 2.99 -2.39
CA LEU A 165 5.60 1.82 -1.76
C LEU A 165 6.71 1.17 -2.59
N PRO A 166 6.60 0.97 -3.93
CA PRO A 166 7.68 0.42 -4.74
C PRO A 166 8.97 1.25 -4.69
N ILE A 167 8.82 2.59 -4.70
CA ILE A 167 9.96 3.52 -4.63
C ILE A 167 10.61 3.45 -3.25
N LEU A 168 9.80 3.40 -2.19
CA LEU A 168 10.30 3.26 -0.82
C LEU A 168 11.04 1.95 -0.61
N GLN A 169 10.53 0.85 -1.18
CA GLN A 169 11.18 -0.45 -1.16
C GLN A 169 12.52 -0.42 -1.91
N GLU A 170 12.59 0.17 -3.10
CA GLU A 170 13.82 0.29 -3.86
C GLU A 170 14.87 1.14 -3.12
N ASN A 171 14.46 2.25 -2.52
CA ASN A 171 15.32 3.07 -1.68
C ASN A 171 15.82 2.33 -0.43
N PHE A 172 15.00 1.46 0.16
CA PHE A 172 15.43 0.62 1.27
C PHE A 172 16.54 -0.33 0.83
N TYR A 173 16.35 -1.08 -0.26
CA TYR A 173 17.37 -2.04 -0.74
C TYR A 173 18.69 -1.35 -1.11
N THR A 174 18.63 -0.20 -1.78
CA THR A 174 19.84 0.56 -2.10
C THR A 174 20.54 1.10 -0.85
N SER A 175 19.77 1.56 0.14
CA SER A 175 20.31 2.02 1.41
C SER A 175 20.92 0.89 2.24
N LEU A 176 20.35 -0.32 2.15
CA LEU A 176 20.86 -1.52 2.79
C LEU A 176 22.21 -1.93 2.18
N ILE A 177 22.32 -1.97 0.85
CA ILE A 177 23.55 -2.24 0.09
C ILE A 177 24.64 -1.22 0.45
N ASP A 178 24.29 0.07 0.56
CA ASP A 178 25.22 1.14 0.93
C ASP A 178 25.63 1.13 2.41
N GLY A 179 24.94 0.34 3.25
CA GLY A 179 25.15 0.31 4.69
C GLY A 179 24.73 1.60 5.38
N ARG A 180 23.71 2.29 4.87
CA ARG A 180 23.20 3.55 5.43
C ARG A 180 22.09 3.33 6.47
N ILE A 181 21.55 2.11 6.59
CA ILE A 181 20.50 1.80 7.56
C ILE A 181 21.16 1.36 8.87
N PRO A 182 20.90 2.04 10.00
CA PRO A 182 21.34 1.59 11.30
C PRO A 182 20.75 0.22 11.65
N GLU A 183 21.52 -0.65 12.28
CA GLU A 183 21.15 -2.04 12.60
C GLU A 183 19.79 -2.13 13.33
N GLY A 184 19.58 -1.27 14.33
CA GLY A 184 18.33 -1.27 15.11
C GLY A 184 17.10 -0.70 14.40
N GLU A 185 17.21 -0.19 13.16
CA GLU A 185 16.09 0.35 12.40
C GLU A 185 15.60 -0.56 11.27
N VAL A 186 16.36 -1.60 10.92
CA VAL A 186 16.05 -2.49 9.79
C VAL A 186 14.65 -3.10 9.91
N GLU A 187 14.29 -3.66 11.07
CA GLU A 187 12.99 -4.28 11.32
C GLU A 187 11.82 -3.29 11.13
N LYS A 188 12.01 -2.04 11.54
CA LYS A 188 11.03 -0.98 11.36
C LYS A 188 10.78 -0.68 9.87
N TYR A 189 11.84 -0.64 9.05
CA TYR A 189 11.71 -0.44 7.62
C TYR A 189 11.05 -1.64 6.94
N LEU A 190 11.41 -2.87 7.30
CA LEU A 190 10.79 -4.10 6.79
C LEU A 190 9.28 -4.08 7.03
N SER A 191 8.86 -3.78 8.27
CA SER A 191 7.45 -3.69 8.63
C SER A 191 6.73 -2.56 7.90
N ASN A 192 7.28 -1.34 7.92
CA ASN A 192 6.66 -0.17 7.33
C ASN A 192 6.54 -0.27 5.81
N TYR A 193 7.51 -0.86 5.13
CA TYR A 193 7.50 -0.96 3.67
C TYR A 193 6.99 -2.31 3.16
N GLN A 194 6.45 -3.15 4.06
CA GLN A 194 5.89 -4.46 3.72
C GLN A 194 6.89 -5.33 2.94
N ILE A 195 8.15 -5.33 3.40
CA ILE A 195 9.25 -6.09 2.78
C ILE A 195 9.38 -7.43 3.49
N ASP A 196 9.32 -8.51 2.72
CA ASP A 196 9.54 -9.86 3.23
C ASP A 196 11.00 -10.28 3.00
N LEU A 197 11.86 -9.98 3.98
CA LEU A 197 13.24 -10.44 4.10
C LEU A 197 13.41 -11.12 5.46
N THR A 198 12.98 -12.36 5.56
CA THR A 198 12.89 -13.13 6.82
C THR A 198 13.74 -14.40 6.81
N GLY A 199 14.56 -14.61 5.78
CA GLY A 199 15.46 -15.77 5.69
C GLY A 199 16.56 -15.71 6.75
N PRO A 200 17.15 -16.85 7.15
CA PRO A 200 18.30 -16.91 8.04
C PRO A 200 19.61 -16.49 7.37
N CYS A 201 19.69 -16.58 6.04
CA CYS A 201 20.89 -16.26 5.28
C CYS A 201 20.56 -15.45 4.03
N TYR A 202 21.50 -14.58 3.64
CA TYR A 202 21.36 -13.69 2.49
C TYR A 202 22.63 -13.70 1.65
N VAL A 203 22.47 -13.49 0.34
CA VAL A 203 23.58 -13.24 -0.57
C VAL A 203 23.22 -12.14 -1.55
N VAL A 204 24.18 -11.31 -1.88
CA VAL A 204 24.08 -10.35 -2.98
C VAL A 204 24.83 -10.87 -4.19
N SER A 205 24.19 -10.80 -5.35
CA SER A 205 24.82 -11.06 -6.62
C SER A 205 24.72 -9.87 -7.56
N ILE A 206 25.73 -9.65 -8.38
CA ILE A 206 25.76 -8.58 -9.39
C ILE A 206 25.81 -9.23 -10.76
N LEU A 207 24.80 -8.90 -11.59
CA LEU A 207 24.80 -9.27 -13.00
C LEU A 207 25.37 -8.11 -13.80
N HIS A 208 26.65 -8.24 -14.12
CA HIS A 208 27.38 -7.26 -14.92
C HIS A 208 27.26 -7.57 -16.41
N ILE A 209 26.79 -6.60 -17.19
CA ILE A 209 26.64 -6.72 -18.65
C ILE A 209 27.88 -6.12 -19.30
N SER A 210 28.61 -6.93 -20.07
CA SER A 210 29.79 -6.45 -20.84
C SER A 210 29.34 -5.47 -21.93
N THR A 211 29.94 -4.30 -21.95
CA THR A 211 29.66 -3.27 -22.97
C THR A 211 30.48 -3.46 -24.24
N THR A 212 31.50 -4.33 -24.23
CA THR A 212 32.39 -4.56 -25.38
C THR A 212 31.74 -5.35 -26.51
N ASP A 213 30.75 -6.19 -26.19
CA ASP A 213 30.11 -7.14 -27.13
C ASP A 213 28.69 -6.75 -27.48
N ILE A 214 28.27 -5.47 -27.22
CA ILE A 214 26.92 -5.03 -27.54
C ILE A 214 26.78 -4.81 -29.04
N PRO A 215 25.75 -5.37 -29.71
CA PRO A 215 25.48 -5.11 -31.12
C PRO A 215 25.29 -3.59 -31.37
N GLN A 216 25.85 -3.09 -32.49
CA GLN A 216 25.87 -1.65 -32.80
C GLN A 216 24.48 -0.97 -32.81
N ASN A 217 23.41 -1.75 -32.96
CA ASN A 217 22.02 -1.26 -33.03
C ASN A 217 21.26 -1.40 -31.70
N MET A 218 21.88 -1.88 -30.62
CA MET A 218 21.22 -2.13 -29.34
C MET A 218 21.59 -1.06 -28.32
N ASN A 219 20.57 -0.48 -27.70
CA ASN A 219 20.75 0.49 -26.61
C ASN A 219 21.17 -0.27 -25.33
N PRO A 220 22.33 0.05 -24.71
CA PRO A 220 22.79 -0.61 -23.49
C PRO A 220 21.79 -0.59 -22.33
N PHE A 221 21.04 0.50 -22.19
CA PHE A 221 20.00 0.62 -21.16
C PHE A 221 18.85 -0.38 -21.38
N LEU A 222 18.37 -0.50 -22.62
CA LEU A 222 17.31 -1.46 -22.96
C LEU A 222 17.79 -2.90 -22.77
N LEU A 223 19.07 -3.17 -23.07
CA LEU A 223 19.66 -4.47 -22.81
C LEU A 223 19.67 -4.80 -21.32
N GLY A 224 20.01 -3.83 -20.46
CA GLY A 224 19.94 -3.97 -19.01
C GLY A 224 18.52 -4.29 -18.52
N VAL A 225 17.53 -3.59 -19.03
CA VAL A 225 16.11 -3.83 -18.70
C VAL A 225 15.68 -5.24 -19.15
N SER A 226 16.09 -5.67 -20.35
CA SER A 226 15.77 -7.02 -20.86
C SER A 226 16.40 -8.13 -20.03
N VAL A 227 17.66 -7.98 -19.64
CA VAL A 227 18.36 -8.94 -18.78
C VAL A 227 17.73 -8.96 -17.37
N LYS A 228 17.37 -7.80 -16.81
CA LYS A 228 16.66 -7.71 -15.53
C LYS A 228 15.36 -8.49 -15.58
N LYS A 229 14.53 -8.26 -16.62
CA LYS A 229 13.25 -8.95 -16.79
C LYS A 229 13.45 -10.46 -16.93
N LEU A 230 14.43 -10.89 -17.72
CA LEU A 230 14.76 -12.31 -17.86
C LEU A 230 15.19 -12.93 -16.52
N ALA A 231 15.95 -12.18 -15.69
CA ALA A 231 16.34 -12.62 -14.36
C ALA A 231 15.12 -12.76 -13.43
N GLU A 232 14.20 -11.79 -13.45
CA GLU A 232 12.94 -11.85 -12.69
C GLU A 232 12.12 -13.09 -13.05
N GLU A 233 11.90 -13.34 -14.34
CA GLU A 233 11.16 -14.50 -14.84
C GLU A 233 11.85 -15.84 -14.54
N HIS A 234 13.19 -15.88 -14.62
CA HIS A 234 13.96 -17.13 -14.42
C HIS A 234 14.09 -17.50 -12.93
N MET A 235 14.11 -16.53 -12.04
CA MET A 235 14.23 -16.74 -10.59
C MET A 235 12.87 -16.95 -9.91
N GLU A 236 11.77 -16.59 -10.59
CA GLU A 236 10.43 -16.70 -10.03
C GLU A 236 10.09 -18.15 -9.68
N GLY A 237 9.70 -18.39 -8.43
CA GLY A 237 9.33 -19.72 -7.92
C GLY A 237 10.50 -20.64 -7.53
N GLU A 238 11.74 -20.31 -7.91
CA GLU A 238 12.93 -21.11 -7.52
C GLU A 238 13.69 -20.46 -6.37
N TRP A 239 13.88 -19.13 -6.45
CA TRP A 239 14.66 -18.38 -5.46
C TRP A 239 13.88 -17.18 -4.93
N LYS A 240 13.83 -17.03 -3.61
CA LYS A 240 13.24 -15.85 -2.98
C LYS A 240 14.22 -14.69 -3.10
N SER A 241 14.08 -13.93 -4.21
CA SER A 241 15.05 -12.91 -4.60
C SER A 241 14.39 -11.56 -4.85
N ARG A 242 15.14 -10.48 -4.62
CA ARG A 242 14.80 -9.12 -5.05
C ARG A 242 15.83 -8.63 -6.06
N ILE A 243 15.35 -8.17 -7.22
CA ILE A 243 16.18 -7.72 -8.33
C ILE A 243 15.97 -6.22 -8.55
N LEU A 244 17.07 -5.47 -8.56
CA LEU A 244 17.04 -4.01 -8.75
C LEU A 244 18.17 -3.55 -9.66
N MET A 245 18.01 -2.36 -10.26
CA MET A 245 19.09 -1.70 -11.00
C MET A 245 19.85 -0.79 -10.03
N TYR A 246 21.16 -0.94 -9.95
CA TYR A 246 21.99 -0.11 -9.07
C TYR A 246 23.37 0.16 -9.69
N LEU A 247 23.75 1.43 -9.80
CA LEU A 247 25.01 1.91 -10.38
C LEU A 247 25.32 1.36 -11.79
N GLY A 248 24.27 1.07 -12.57
CA GLY A 248 24.40 0.56 -13.94
C GLY A 248 24.48 -0.97 -14.06
N ASP A 249 24.58 -1.69 -12.94
CA ASP A 249 24.50 -3.14 -12.87
C ASP A 249 23.13 -3.60 -12.36
N ILE A 250 22.82 -4.88 -12.55
CA ILE A 250 21.64 -5.51 -11.97
C ILE A 250 22.09 -6.19 -10.68
N VAL A 251 21.49 -5.82 -9.56
CA VAL A 251 21.76 -6.38 -8.25
C VAL A 251 20.63 -7.31 -7.85
N VAL A 252 21.01 -8.50 -7.41
CA VAL A 252 20.10 -9.55 -6.94
C VAL A 252 20.39 -9.81 -5.47
N ILE A 253 19.40 -9.60 -4.60
CA ILE A 253 19.46 -9.96 -3.18
C ILE A 253 18.62 -11.22 -3.01
N THR A 254 19.27 -12.34 -2.66
CA THR A 254 18.61 -13.63 -2.48
C THR A 254 18.69 -14.07 -1.03
N GLN A 255 17.59 -14.64 -0.52
CA GLN A 255 17.57 -15.24 0.81
C GLN A 255 17.54 -16.77 0.71
N PHE A 256 18.26 -17.41 1.62
CA PHE A 256 18.40 -18.86 1.72
C PHE A 256 17.89 -19.36 3.08
N GLU A 257 17.44 -20.61 3.12
CA GLU A 257 17.12 -21.31 4.37
C GLU A 257 18.39 -21.92 5.01
N GLU A 258 19.40 -22.27 4.19
CA GLU A 258 20.65 -22.88 4.62
C GLU A 258 21.81 -22.31 3.78
N GLN A 259 23.00 -22.17 4.41
CA GLN A 259 24.18 -21.60 3.72
C GLN A 259 24.67 -22.47 2.56
N GLU A 260 24.49 -23.80 2.65
CA GLU A 260 24.90 -24.76 1.65
C GLU A 260 24.20 -24.58 0.29
N GLN A 261 23.03 -23.91 0.28
CA GLN A 261 22.31 -23.59 -0.96
C GLN A 261 23.09 -22.67 -1.90
N ILE A 262 24.15 -22.02 -1.42
CA ILE A 262 25.02 -21.16 -2.23
C ILE A 262 25.62 -21.88 -3.43
N THR A 263 25.96 -23.18 -3.30
CA THR A 263 26.52 -23.97 -4.39
C THR A 263 25.49 -24.15 -5.50
N ALA A 264 24.28 -24.59 -5.16
CA ALA A 264 23.18 -24.74 -6.12
C ALA A 264 22.80 -23.38 -6.76
N PHE A 265 22.83 -22.31 -5.98
CA PHE A 265 22.59 -20.96 -6.47
C PHE A 265 23.70 -20.50 -7.43
N THR A 266 24.95 -20.83 -7.16
CA THR A 266 26.09 -20.53 -8.06
C THR A 266 25.90 -21.21 -9.40
N ASP A 267 25.54 -22.49 -9.42
CA ASP A 267 25.26 -23.26 -10.64
C ASP A 267 24.07 -22.68 -11.42
N PHE A 268 23.02 -22.29 -10.71
CA PHE A 268 21.86 -21.63 -11.29
C PHE A 268 22.22 -20.30 -11.96
N MET A 269 23.03 -19.47 -11.30
CA MET A 269 23.50 -18.21 -11.87
C MET A 269 24.44 -18.41 -13.07
N ASP A 270 25.20 -19.47 -13.08
CA ASP A 270 26.04 -19.84 -14.25
C ASP A 270 25.17 -20.26 -15.45
N GLN A 271 24.09 -21.01 -15.22
CA GLN A 271 23.10 -21.33 -16.24
C GLN A 271 22.37 -20.06 -16.73
N PHE A 272 22.02 -19.15 -15.82
CA PHE A 272 21.44 -17.87 -16.19
C PHE A 272 22.36 -17.05 -17.11
N CYS A 273 23.65 -16.97 -16.83
CA CYS A 273 24.61 -16.27 -17.69
C CYS A 273 24.62 -16.83 -19.13
N ARG A 274 24.52 -18.15 -19.26
CA ARG A 274 24.40 -18.83 -20.59
C ARG A 274 23.04 -18.50 -21.25
N LEU A 275 21.97 -18.53 -20.50
CA LEU A 275 20.63 -18.20 -20.98
C LEU A 275 20.56 -16.75 -21.48
N ALA A 276 21.09 -15.80 -20.72
CA ALA A 276 21.12 -14.38 -21.09
C ALA A 276 21.87 -14.14 -22.40
N LYS A 277 22.97 -14.88 -22.64
CA LYS A 277 23.69 -14.84 -23.91
C LYS A 277 22.85 -15.34 -25.08
N HIS A 278 22.04 -16.37 -24.84
CA HIS A 278 21.21 -16.97 -25.88
C HIS A 278 19.94 -16.16 -26.19
N VAL A 279 19.26 -15.64 -25.14
CA VAL A 279 17.96 -14.98 -25.27
C VAL A 279 18.10 -13.48 -25.54
N CYS A 280 19.01 -12.82 -24.83
CA CYS A 280 19.19 -11.36 -24.91
C CYS A 280 20.40 -10.95 -25.76
N GLU A 281 21.19 -11.91 -26.25
CA GLU A 281 22.52 -11.68 -26.87
C GLU A 281 23.49 -10.91 -25.94
N ALA A 282 23.21 -10.94 -24.61
CA ALA A 282 23.97 -10.21 -23.61
C ALA A 282 25.09 -11.08 -23.00
N THR A 283 26.31 -10.57 -22.99
CA THR A 283 27.41 -11.19 -22.25
C THR A 283 27.30 -10.75 -20.79
N VAL A 284 26.70 -11.61 -19.95
CA VAL A 284 26.47 -11.35 -18.52
C VAL A 284 27.45 -12.13 -17.66
N THR A 285 28.14 -11.48 -16.73
CA THR A 285 28.93 -12.12 -15.70
C THR A 285 28.23 -11.92 -14.34
N ALA A 286 27.94 -13.00 -13.65
CA ALA A 286 27.35 -12.97 -12.33
C ALA A 286 28.44 -13.04 -11.26
N GLY A 287 28.68 -11.95 -10.53
CA GLY A 287 29.53 -11.96 -9.34
C GLY A 287 28.68 -12.26 -8.12
N ILE A 288 29.04 -13.29 -7.36
CA ILE A 288 28.31 -13.74 -6.17
C ILE A 288 29.14 -13.37 -4.94
N GLY A 289 28.51 -12.67 -3.98
CA GLY A 289 29.14 -12.23 -2.75
C GLY A 289 29.21 -13.30 -1.68
N TYR A 290 29.68 -12.90 -0.51
CA TYR A 290 29.66 -13.76 0.68
C TYR A 290 28.25 -13.94 1.20
N VAL A 291 27.93 -15.13 1.70
CA VAL A 291 26.69 -15.38 2.43
C VAL A 291 26.80 -14.70 3.78
N CYS A 292 25.76 -14.00 4.19
CA CYS A 292 25.65 -13.31 5.47
C CYS A 292 24.38 -13.74 6.23
N ASP A 293 24.44 -13.78 7.54
CA ASP A 293 23.37 -14.23 8.42
C ASP A 293 22.51 -13.05 8.91
N ASN A 294 22.96 -11.82 8.67
CA ASN A 294 22.28 -10.61 9.10
C ASN A 294 22.09 -9.62 7.96
N LEU A 295 20.96 -8.94 7.93
CA LEU A 295 20.65 -7.93 6.89
C LEU A 295 21.64 -6.76 6.84
N PRO A 296 22.16 -6.21 7.95
CA PRO A 296 23.19 -5.19 7.92
C PRO A 296 24.46 -5.58 7.20
N ASP A 297 24.80 -6.90 7.19
CA ASP A 297 25.99 -7.44 6.54
C ASP A 297 25.83 -7.60 5.02
N ILE A 298 24.65 -7.34 4.47
CA ILE A 298 24.40 -7.32 3.00
C ILE A 298 25.40 -6.42 2.28
N ARG A 299 25.85 -5.34 2.92
CA ARG A 299 26.93 -4.49 2.39
C ARG A 299 28.19 -5.26 2.10
N LEU A 300 28.60 -6.19 2.98
CA LEU A 300 29.82 -7.02 2.80
C LEU A 300 29.60 -8.00 1.64
N SER A 301 28.42 -8.61 1.57
CA SER A 301 28.03 -9.48 0.45
C SER A 301 28.11 -8.73 -0.88
N TRP A 302 27.57 -7.51 -0.95
CA TRP A 302 27.65 -6.67 -2.15
C TRP A 302 29.09 -6.31 -2.54
N GLN A 303 29.93 -5.97 -1.58
CA GLN A 303 31.35 -5.71 -1.84
C GLN A 303 32.06 -6.95 -2.40
N GLY A 304 31.79 -8.12 -1.83
CA GLY A 304 32.26 -9.40 -2.34
C GLY A 304 31.79 -9.69 -3.77
N ALA A 305 30.50 -9.48 -4.05
CA ALA A 305 29.94 -9.65 -5.38
C ALA A 305 30.61 -8.73 -6.43
N ARG A 306 30.87 -7.49 -6.04
CA ARG A 306 31.58 -6.51 -6.89
C ARG A 306 33.04 -6.93 -7.15
N SER A 307 33.71 -7.44 -6.13
CA SER A 307 35.06 -8.02 -6.29
C SER A 307 35.03 -9.23 -7.21
N ALA A 308 34.07 -10.13 -7.05
CA ALA A 308 33.88 -11.29 -7.91
C ALA A 308 33.74 -10.92 -9.39
N VAL A 309 32.90 -9.88 -9.69
CA VAL A 309 32.80 -9.36 -11.08
C VAL A 309 34.16 -8.90 -11.62
N SER A 310 35.03 -8.32 -10.79
CA SER A 310 36.35 -7.87 -11.22
C SER A 310 37.24 -9.00 -11.66
N TYR A 311 37.10 -10.18 -11.09
CA TYR A 311 37.85 -11.39 -11.48
C TYR A 311 37.47 -11.97 -12.85
N ARG A 312 36.42 -11.40 -13.52
CA ARG A 312 36.09 -11.81 -14.90
C ARG A 312 37.24 -11.69 -15.90
N VAL A 313 38.19 -10.81 -15.61
CA VAL A 313 39.40 -10.63 -16.43
C VAL A 313 40.27 -11.90 -16.40
N ILE A 314 40.26 -12.66 -15.32
CA ILE A 314 41.05 -13.88 -15.11
C ILE A 314 40.24 -15.12 -15.49
N TYR A 315 38.99 -15.20 -15.02
CA TYR A 315 38.15 -16.40 -15.17
C TYR A 315 37.27 -16.39 -16.42
N GLY A 316 37.23 -15.25 -17.14
CA GLY A 316 36.42 -15.10 -18.34
C GLY A 316 35.02 -14.50 -18.03
N ASN A 317 34.39 -14.06 -19.11
CA ASN A 317 33.02 -13.50 -19.09
C ASN A 317 31.97 -14.63 -19.26
N ALA A 318 30.68 -14.24 -19.14
CA ALA A 318 29.52 -15.09 -19.39
C ALA A 318 29.42 -16.32 -18.46
N ARG A 319 29.73 -16.12 -17.18
CA ARG A 319 29.68 -17.15 -16.15
C ARG A 319 29.43 -16.56 -14.76
N ALA A 320 29.09 -17.44 -13.83
CA ALA A 320 29.04 -17.07 -12.40
C ALA A 320 30.45 -17.17 -11.78
N ILE A 321 30.74 -16.26 -10.88
CA ILE A 321 32.02 -16.20 -10.14
C ILE A 321 31.60 -15.98 -8.66
N ASN A 322 31.87 -16.97 -7.83
CA ASN A 322 31.61 -16.91 -6.38
C ASN A 322 32.87 -16.44 -5.67
N ILE A 323 32.79 -15.32 -4.95
CA ILE A 323 33.97 -14.76 -4.28
C ILE A 323 34.53 -15.69 -3.21
N ALA A 324 33.68 -16.45 -2.52
CA ALA A 324 34.09 -17.35 -1.45
C ALA A 324 34.99 -18.53 -1.97
N GLU A 325 34.91 -18.86 -3.27
CA GLU A 325 35.75 -19.86 -3.88
C GLU A 325 37.14 -19.33 -4.25
N ILE A 326 37.26 -18.00 -4.41
CA ILE A 326 38.46 -17.33 -4.89
C ILE A 326 39.23 -16.70 -3.73
N ASP A 327 38.51 -16.04 -2.85
CA ASP A 327 39.00 -15.30 -1.69
C ASP A 327 38.12 -15.63 -0.47
N PRO A 328 38.33 -16.84 0.14
CA PRO A 328 37.56 -17.23 1.31
C PRO A 328 37.87 -16.28 2.47
N MET A 329 36.81 -15.74 3.11
CA MET A 329 36.98 -14.94 4.33
C MET A 329 37.58 -15.80 5.43
N GLU A 330 38.89 -15.72 5.66
CA GLU A 330 39.50 -16.22 6.86
C GLU A 330 39.28 -15.23 8.01
N ASN A 331 38.37 -15.57 8.95
CA ASN A 331 38.08 -14.88 10.22
C ASN A 331 37.54 -13.43 10.12
N VAL A 332 36.22 -13.31 10.19
CA VAL A 332 35.45 -12.04 10.21
C VAL A 332 35.54 -11.29 11.54
N ASP A 333 36.58 -11.41 12.34
CA ASP A 333 36.78 -10.65 13.59
C ASP A 333 37.66 -9.39 13.44
N GLU A 334 38.20 -9.13 12.26
CA GLU A 334 38.92 -7.89 11.99
C GLU A 334 38.16 -7.00 11.03
N ARG A 335 37.62 -5.91 11.53
CA ARG A 335 37.08 -4.77 10.77
C ARG A 335 38.08 -4.42 9.68
N TRP A 336 37.65 -4.60 8.42
CA TRP A 336 38.40 -4.12 7.26
C TRP A 336 38.70 -2.64 7.43
N GLU A 337 39.94 -2.29 7.74
CA GLU A 337 40.37 -0.89 7.82
C GLU A 337 40.19 -0.26 6.43
N GLU A 338 39.63 0.93 6.41
CA GLU A 338 39.41 1.75 5.19
C GLU A 338 40.65 1.84 4.28
N GLN A 339 41.83 1.57 4.82
CA GLN A 339 43.12 1.59 4.10
C GLN A 339 43.28 0.46 3.08
N GLU A 340 42.70 -0.72 3.27
CA GLU A 340 42.78 -1.81 2.29
C GLU A 340 41.80 -1.62 1.14
N ILE A 341 40.62 -1.06 1.41
CA ILE A 341 39.66 -0.66 0.37
C ILE A 341 40.29 0.38 -0.58
N GLN A 342 41.04 1.33 -0.03
CA GLN A 342 41.78 2.32 -0.84
C GLN A 342 42.93 1.70 -1.65
N LYS A 343 43.53 0.61 -1.18
CA LYS A 343 44.59 -0.11 -1.91
C LYS A 343 44.04 -0.82 -3.14
N ILE A 344 42.89 -1.49 -3.00
CA ILE A 344 42.21 -2.18 -4.11
C ILE A 344 41.69 -1.18 -5.14
N LEU A 345 41.11 -0.05 -4.70
CA LEU A 345 40.69 1.05 -5.56
C LEU A 345 41.87 1.68 -6.31
N LYS A 346 43.02 1.85 -5.67
CA LYS A 346 44.24 2.36 -6.34
C LYS A 346 44.78 1.40 -7.40
N LEU A 347 44.73 0.10 -7.16
CA LEU A 347 45.14 -0.89 -8.13
C LEU A 347 44.22 -0.94 -9.37
N SER A 348 42.91 -0.78 -9.19
CA SER A 348 41.94 -0.70 -10.30
C SER A 348 42.09 0.60 -11.13
N LEU A 349 42.48 1.71 -10.49
CA LEU A 349 42.68 3.01 -11.17
C LEU A 349 44.01 3.05 -11.95
N ILE A 350 45.02 2.30 -11.53
CA ILE A 350 46.30 2.26 -12.24
C ILE A 350 46.22 1.56 -13.61
N HIS A 351 45.29 0.60 -13.76
CA HIS A 351 45.08 -0.10 -15.03
C HIS A 351 44.19 0.69 -16.05
N ILE A 352 43.58 1.80 -15.65
CA ILE A 352 42.77 2.63 -16.56
C ILE A 352 43.58 3.78 -17.18
N SER A 353 44.79 4.06 -16.71
CA SER A 353 45.54 5.26 -17.08
C SER A 353 46.84 5.03 -17.84
N GLU A 354 47.03 3.91 -18.54
CA GLU A 354 48.07 3.82 -19.55
C GLU A 354 47.56 4.20 -20.94
N PRO A 355 47.89 5.40 -21.46
CA PRO A 355 47.65 5.68 -22.87
C PRO A 355 48.68 4.87 -23.68
N THR A 356 48.19 3.98 -24.54
CA THR A 356 48.99 3.36 -25.59
C THR A 356 49.60 4.50 -26.44
N ARG A 357 50.89 4.75 -26.20
CA ARG A 357 51.74 5.38 -27.22
C ARG A 357 52.22 4.29 -28.18
N HIS A 358 51.64 4.25 -29.36
CA HIS A 358 52.35 4.21 -30.61
C HIS A 358 51.41 4.46 -31.78
#